data_739061e9b954b60d9776172142053748
#
_entry.id   739061e9b954b60d9776172142053748
#
_cell.length_a   1.000
_cell.length_b   1.000
_cell.length_c   1.000
_cell.angle_alpha   90.00
_cell.angle_beta   90.00
_cell.angle_gamma   90.00
#
_symmetry.space_group_name_H-M   'P 1'
#
loop_
_entity.id
_entity.type
_entity.pdbx_description
1 polymer ?
#
loop_
_entity_poly.entity_id
_entity_poly.type
_entity_poly.pdbx_seq_one_letter_code
_entity_poly.pdbx_strand_id
1 'polypeptide(L)'
;QAAAAPAAAAAASVAAAPAATTAPFMANLQTERGGKPTFKVGEFLNLSLSMNGNGTAYCYYEDAGKVTARIFPNQFHADASLKAGSVMHLPSGGFKIRFDQPGRERVACIAADRELVIPSSLVGARDLTPLKVKSVDDIVGMFKQSNPMAVSNMVDITVTP
;
A
#
# COMPACT_ATOMS: atom_id res chain seq x y z
N GLN A 1 40.42 -35.39 -54.59
CA GLN A 1 40.24 -33.94 -54.45
C GLN A 1 39.03 -33.67 -53.54
N ALA A 2 39.28 -33.39 -52.26
CA ALA A 2 38.23 -33.08 -51.30
C ALA A 2 37.96 -31.60 -51.34
N ALA A 3 36.77 -31.19 -51.77
CA ALA A 3 36.30 -29.83 -51.61
C ALA A 3 35.80 -29.62 -50.18
N ALA A 4 36.51 -28.83 -49.42
CA ALA A 4 36.05 -28.42 -48.12
C ALA A 4 34.87 -27.45 -48.26
N ALA A 5 33.75 -27.85 -47.77
CA ALA A 5 32.60 -26.96 -47.62
C ALA A 5 32.87 -25.97 -46.48
N PRO A 6 32.65 -24.70 -46.66
CA PRO A 6 32.76 -23.75 -45.55
C PRO A 6 31.61 -23.99 -44.55
N ALA A 7 31.97 -24.25 -43.33
CA ALA A 7 31.02 -24.26 -42.26
C ALA A 7 30.45 -22.87 -42.11
N ALA A 8 29.20 -22.69 -42.42
CA ALA A 8 28.47 -21.46 -42.12
C ALA A 8 28.38 -21.33 -40.61
N ALA A 9 29.14 -20.44 -40.06
CA ALA A 9 28.96 -20.03 -38.69
C ALA A 9 27.58 -19.38 -38.58
N ALA A 10 26.63 -20.07 -37.97
CA ALA A 10 25.39 -19.49 -37.60
C ALA A 10 25.67 -18.43 -36.52
N ALA A 11 25.63 -17.19 -36.90
CA ALA A 11 25.63 -16.12 -35.92
C ALA A 11 24.33 -16.24 -35.14
N ALA A 12 24.45 -16.74 -33.91
CA ALA A 12 23.36 -16.67 -32.97
C ALA A 12 23.12 -15.18 -32.68
N SER A 13 22.10 -14.61 -33.31
CA SER A 13 21.63 -13.29 -32.92
C SER A 13 21.05 -13.44 -31.50
N VAL A 14 21.82 -12.99 -30.54
CA VAL A 14 21.28 -12.78 -29.21
C VAL A 14 20.27 -11.64 -29.34
N ALA A 15 19.00 -11.97 -29.41
CA ALA A 15 17.95 -10.97 -29.30
C ALA A 15 18.15 -10.31 -27.96
N ALA A 16 18.56 -9.04 -27.98
CA ALA A 16 18.54 -8.24 -26.76
C ALA A 16 17.12 -8.29 -26.22
N ALA A 17 16.98 -8.80 -25.00
CA ALA A 17 15.71 -8.73 -24.31
C ALA A 17 15.26 -7.26 -24.36
N PRO A 18 14.01 -6.96 -24.72
CA PRO A 18 13.52 -5.58 -24.69
C PRO A 18 13.81 -5.04 -23.30
N ALA A 19 14.45 -3.87 -23.23
CA ALA A 19 14.66 -3.19 -21.98
C ALA A 19 13.31 -3.14 -21.29
N ALA A 20 13.19 -3.85 -20.16
CA ALA A 20 11.97 -3.86 -19.39
C ALA A 20 11.70 -2.40 -19.06
N THR A 21 10.69 -1.80 -19.67
CA THR A 21 10.12 -0.54 -19.23
C THR A 21 9.61 -0.84 -17.84
N THR A 22 10.44 -0.53 -16.83
CA THR A 22 10.04 -0.63 -15.45
C THR A 22 8.91 0.35 -15.27
N ALA A 23 7.68 -0.18 -15.21
CA ALA A 23 6.54 0.62 -14.81
C ALA A 23 6.87 1.26 -13.45
N PRO A 24 6.52 2.54 -13.23
CA PRO A 24 6.74 3.17 -11.94
C PRO A 24 6.06 2.34 -10.83
N PHE A 25 6.71 2.29 -9.68
CA PHE A 25 6.14 1.60 -8.53
C PHE A 25 4.79 2.22 -8.16
N MET A 26 3.78 1.39 -8.03
CA MET A 26 2.43 1.81 -7.69
C MET A 26 1.83 0.89 -6.64
N ALA A 27 1.04 1.48 -5.76
CA ALA A 27 0.17 0.78 -4.83
C ALA A 27 -1.28 1.08 -5.17
N ASN A 28 -2.15 0.11 -4.99
CA ASN A 28 -3.59 0.25 -5.21
C ASN A 28 -4.33 -0.11 -3.93
N LEU A 29 -5.09 0.84 -3.42
CA LEU A 29 -5.93 0.68 -2.24
C LEU A 29 -7.38 0.95 -2.63
N GLN A 30 -8.26 0.00 -2.38
CA GLN A 30 -9.67 0.15 -2.72
C GLN A 30 -10.56 -0.70 -1.82
N THR A 31 -11.83 -0.31 -1.75
CA THR A 31 -12.89 -1.15 -1.21
C THR A 31 -13.54 -1.94 -2.35
N GLU A 32 -14.36 -2.92 -2.01
CA GLU A 32 -15.25 -3.59 -2.97
C GLU A 32 -16.25 -2.63 -3.65
N ARG A 33 -16.44 -1.44 -3.05
CA ARG A 33 -17.35 -0.38 -3.52
C ARG A 33 -16.61 0.77 -4.22
N GLY A 34 -15.34 0.58 -4.56
CA GLY A 34 -14.50 1.59 -5.22
C GLY A 34 -13.70 2.47 -4.25
N GLY A 35 -13.20 3.60 -4.76
CA GLY A 35 -12.31 4.51 -4.01
C GLY A 35 -13.01 5.59 -3.17
N LYS A 36 -14.33 5.76 -3.35
CA LYS A 36 -15.15 6.69 -2.56
C LYS A 36 -16.45 6.00 -2.12
N PRO A 37 -16.34 4.94 -1.31
CA PRO A 37 -17.48 4.13 -0.94
C PRO A 37 -18.38 4.83 0.08
N THR A 38 -19.66 4.45 0.05
CA THR A 38 -20.63 4.79 1.09
C THR A 38 -20.99 3.53 1.86
N PHE A 39 -20.93 3.63 3.17
CA PHE A 39 -21.33 2.58 4.11
C PHE A 39 -22.39 3.10 5.07
N LYS A 40 -23.06 2.18 5.74
CA LYS A 40 -23.98 2.51 6.82
C LYS A 40 -23.34 2.19 8.17
N VAL A 41 -23.78 2.91 9.20
CA VAL A 41 -23.43 2.56 10.58
C VAL A 41 -23.77 1.08 10.82
N GLY A 42 -22.85 0.36 11.44
CA GLY A 42 -22.95 -1.07 11.69
C GLY A 42 -22.26 -1.96 10.66
N GLU A 43 -21.95 -1.45 9.47
CA GLU A 43 -21.15 -2.16 8.48
C GLU A 43 -19.66 -2.17 8.88
N PHE A 44 -18.90 -3.05 8.25
CA PHE A 44 -17.47 -3.21 8.53
C PHE A 44 -16.62 -2.72 7.36
N LEU A 45 -15.47 -2.14 7.69
CA LEU A 45 -14.47 -1.76 6.70
C LEU A 45 -13.78 -3.00 6.13
N ASN A 46 -13.73 -3.08 4.81
CA ASN A 46 -13.01 -4.11 4.10
C ASN A 46 -12.30 -3.47 2.90
N LEU A 47 -10.97 -3.50 2.95
CA LEU A 47 -10.10 -2.92 1.94
C LEU A 47 -9.20 -4.00 1.34
N SER A 48 -8.74 -3.75 0.13
CA SER A 48 -7.66 -4.52 -0.47
C SER A 48 -6.52 -3.59 -0.86
N LEU A 49 -5.29 -4.03 -0.57
CA LEU A 49 -4.06 -3.36 -0.93
C LEU A 49 -3.22 -4.30 -1.78
N SER A 50 -2.75 -3.80 -2.92
CA SER A 50 -1.81 -4.51 -3.79
C SER A 50 -0.76 -3.57 -4.32
N MET A 51 0.39 -4.11 -4.73
CA MET A 51 1.50 -3.35 -5.30
C MET A 51 2.00 -4.05 -6.55
N ASN A 52 2.51 -3.28 -7.50
CA ASN A 52 3.08 -3.82 -8.75
C ASN A 52 4.56 -4.23 -8.62
N GLY A 53 5.16 -4.05 -7.47
CA GLY A 53 6.52 -4.46 -7.14
C GLY A 53 6.59 -4.91 -5.68
N ASN A 54 7.64 -5.67 -5.33
CA ASN A 54 7.91 -5.99 -3.93
C ASN A 54 8.25 -4.71 -3.17
N GLY A 55 7.79 -4.61 -1.95
CA GLY A 55 8.07 -3.43 -1.14
C GLY A 55 7.43 -3.52 0.24
N THR A 56 7.31 -2.37 0.88
CA THR A 56 6.69 -2.23 2.20
C THR A 56 5.57 -1.20 2.17
N ALA A 57 4.62 -1.36 3.07
CA ALA A 57 3.49 -0.46 3.21
C ALA A 57 3.15 -0.20 4.68
N TYR A 58 2.65 1.01 4.94
CA TYR A 58 2.10 1.43 6.23
C TYR A 58 0.73 2.05 5.97
N CYS A 59 -0.28 1.59 6.68
CA CYS A 59 -1.65 2.06 6.51
C CYS A 59 -2.20 2.64 7.80
N TYR A 60 -2.91 3.76 7.67
CA TYR A 60 -3.49 4.53 8.76
C TYR A 60 -4.96 4.78 8.49
N TYR A 61 -5.73 4.77 9.56
CA TYR A 61 -7.17 4.96 9.53
C TYR A 61 -7.54 6.19 10.36
N GLU A 62 -8.35 7.06 9.79
CA GLU A 62 -8.92 8.23 10.46
C GLU A 62 -10.43 8.04 10.56
N ASP A 63 -10.94 8.01 11.77
CA ASP A 63 -12.37 7.86 12.02
C ASP A 63 -13.16 9.16 11.87
N ALA A 64 -14.48 9.08 12.01
CA ALA A 64 -15.35 10.25 11.91
C ALA A 64 -15.09 11.31 12.98
N GLY A 65 -14.49 10.94 14.10
CA GLY A 65 -14.06 11.85 15.17
C GLY A 65 -12.68 12.46 14.94
N LYS A 66 -12.06 12.22 13.77
CA LYS A 66 -10.71 12.68 13.42
C LYS A 66 -9.60 12.04 14.25
N VAL A 67 -9.87 10.89 14.82
CA VAL A 67 -8.85 10.08 15.51
C VAL A 67 -8.15 9.18 14.49
N THR A 68 -6.82 9.26 14.44
CA THR A 68 -6.00 8.51 13.49
C THR A 68 -5.18 7.45 14.23
N ALA A 69 -5.14 6.25 13.68
CA ALA A 69 -4.36 5.14 14.20
C ALA A 69 -3.76 4.31 13.07
N ARG A 70 -2.61 3.67 13.35
CA ARG A 70 -2.03 2.72 12.39
C ARG A 70 -2.80 1.41 12.43
N ILE A 71 -3.23 0.95 11.26
CA ILE A 71 -3.93 -0.34 11.11
C ILE A 71 -3.06 -1.41 10.45
N PHE A 72 -1.97 -1.03 9.80
CA PHE A 72 -1.00 -1.97 9.20
C PHE A 72 0.39 -1.34 9.14
N PRO A 73 1.46 -2.03 9.50
CA PRO A 73 1.47 -3.30 10.21
C PRO A 73 0.85 -3.19 11.61
N ASN A 74 0.47 -4.33 12.18
CA ASN A 74 -0.15 -4.40 13.50
C ASN A 74 0.36 -5.62 14.27
N GLN A 75 -0.03 -5.74 15.55
CA GLN A 75 0.43 -6.83 16.43
C GLN A 75 0.07 -8.24 15.92
N PHE A 76 -0.94 -8.36 15.05
CA PHE A 76 -1.37 -9.63 14.47
C PHE A 76 -0.71 -9.90 13.12
N HIS A 77 -0.20 -8.86 12.46
CA HIS A 77 0.48 -8.91 11.19
C HIS A 77 1.61 -7.87 11.20
N ALA A 78 2.75 -8.25 11.76
CA ALA A 78 3.84 -7.32 12.06
C ALA A 78 4.78 -7.04 10.87
N ASP A 79 4.77 -7.89 9.85
CA ASP A 79 5.61 -7.72 8.67
C ASP A 79 4.95 -6.74 7.69
N ALA A 80 5.60 -5.59 7.46
CA ALA A 80 5.13 -4.55 6.55
C ALA A 80 5.40 -4.87 5.07
N SER A 81 6.11 -5.94 4.76
CA SER A 81 6.47 -6.29 3.39
C SER A 81 5.33 -6.97 2.64
N LEU A 82 5.20 -6.60 1.37
CA LEU A 82 4.26 -7.22 0.42
C LEU A 82 5.01 -7.61 -0.84
N LYS A 83 4.61 -8.75 -1.41
CA LYS A 83 5.11 -9.20 -2.71
C LYS A 83 4.29 -8.59 -3.85
N ALA A 84 4.97 -8.33 -4.97
CA ALA A 84 4.31 -7.88 -6.19
C ALA A 84 3.14 -8.79 -6.57
N GLY A 85 2.00 -8.19 -6.89
CA GLY A 85 0.80 -8.90 -7.32
C GLY A 85 0.02 -9.58 -6.20
N SER A 86 0.52 -9.60 -4.96
CA SER A 86 -0.24 -10.10 -3.82
C SER A 86 -1.31 -9.10 -3.43
N VAL A 87 -2.46 -9.60 -3.00
CA VAL A 87 -3.54 -8.79 -2.44
C VAL A 87 -3.61 -9.01 -0.95
N MET A 88 -3.47 -7.94 -0.19
CA MET A 88 -3.65 -7.96 1.25
C MET A 88 -4.98 -7.33 1.61
N HIS A 89 -5.76 -8.03 2.43
CA HIS A 89 -7.02 -7.50 2.95
C HIS A 89 -6.79 -6.74 4.25
N LEU A 90 -7.40 -5.56 4.36
CA LEU A 90 -7.37 -4.72 5.55
C LEU A 90 -8.78 -4.59 6.13
N PRO A 91 -8.93 -4.62 7.44
CA PRO A 91 -7.94 -4.86 8.47
C PRO A 91 -7.37 -6.28 8.40
N SER A 92 -6.06 -6.41 8.56
CA SER A 92 -5.39 -7.70 8.56
C SER A 92 -5.20 -8.20 9.99
N GLY A 93 -5.24 -9.52 10.19
CA GLY A 93 -4.84 -10.12 11.46
C GLY A 93 -5.95 -10.39 12.46
N GLY A 94 -7.19 -10.48 12.07
CA GLY A 94 -8.26 -11.00 12.91
C GLY A 94 -9.02 -9.98 13.75
N PHE A 95 -8.72 -8.70 13.63
CA PHE A 95 -9.61 -7.65 14.17
C PHE A 95 -10.48 -7.07 13.05
N LYS A 96 -11.55 -6.39 13.44
CA LYS A 96 -12.49 -5.74 12.52
C LYS A 96 -12.67 -4.28 12.89
N ILE A 97 -12.89 -3.46 11.86
CA ILE A 97 -13.24 -2.05 12.04
C ILE A 97 -14.71 -1.89 11.65
N ARG A 98 -15.52 -1.55 12.63
CA ARG A 98 -16.95 -1.29 12.46
C ARG A 98 -17.19 0.20 12.40
N PHE A 99 -18.08 0.62 11.53
CA PHE A 99 -18.51 2.02 11.46
C PHE A 99 -19.54 2.28 12.55
N ASP A 100 -19.18 3.07 13.55
CA ASP A 100 -20.01 3.27 14.74
C ASP A 100 -20.82 4.57 14.71
N GLN A 101 -20.44 5.52 13.86
CA GLN A 101 -21.13 6.81 13.77
C GLN A 101 -21.10 7.33 12.33
N PRO A 102 -22.11 8.14 11.94
CA PRO A 102 -22.10 8.79 10.63
C PRO A 102 -20.95 9.79 10.53
N GLY A 103 -20.48 10.00 9.33
CA GLY A 103 -19.46 11.00 9.04
C GLY A 103 -18.51 10.55 7.95
N ARG A 104 -17.42 11.27 7.82
CA ARG A 104 -16.37 10.98 6.86
C ARG A 104 -15.20 10.28 7.55
N GLU A 105 -14.80 9.18 7.00
CA GLU A 105 -13.63 8.43 7.45
C GLU A 105 -12.65 8.24 6.29
N ARG A 106 -11.38 8.05 6.59
CA ARG A 106 -10.36 7.90 5.56
C ARG A 106 -9.35 6.84 5.94
N VAL A 107 -8.85 6.13 4.91
CA VAL A 107 -7.70 5.25 5.05
C VAL A 107 -6.64 5.71 4.08
N ALA A 108 -5.41 5.85 4.55
CA ALA A 108 -4.25 6.14 3.72
C ALA A 108 -3.21 5.05 3.89
N CYS A 109 -2.67 4.58 2.77
CA CYS A 109 -1.52 3.68 2.76
C CYS A 109 -0.36 4.38 2.06
N ILE A 110 0.81 4.29 2.67
CA ILE A 110 2.09 4.76 2.09
C ILE A 110 2.91 3.52 1.77
N ALA A 111 3.44 3.44 0.58
CA ALA A 111 4.20 2.29 0.11
C ALA A 111 5.45 2.71 -0.64
N ALA A 112 6.46 1.84 -0.62
CA ALA A 112 7.68 2.01 -1.38
C ALA A 112 8.21 0.64 -1.84
N ASP A 113 9.01 0.64 -2.89
CA ASP A 113 9.70 -0.55 -3.42
C ASP A 113 10.90 -0.98 -2.55
N ARG A 114 10.98 -0.46 -1.36
CA ARG A 114 12.05 -0.68 -0.37
C ARG A 114 11.49 -0.52 1.03
N GLU A 115 12.31 -0.78 2.03
CA GLU A 115 11.92 -0.52 3.41
C GLU A 115 11.65 0.97 3.61
N LEU A 116 10.51 1.28 4.23
CA LEU A 116 10.13 2.65 4.56
C LEU A 116 10.86 3.13 5.83
N VAL A 117 11.40 4.34 5.75
CA VAL A 117 11.91 5.04 6.94
C VAL A 117 10.70 5.61 7.69
N ILE A 118 10.52 5.20 8.92
CA ILE A 118 9.42 5.69 9.76
C ILE A 118 9.75 7.11 10.24
N PRO A 119 8.85 8.09 10.06
CA PRO A 119 9.06 9.43 10.57
C PRO A 119 9.36 9.42 12.07
N SER A 120 10.28 10.28 12.52
CA SER A 120 10.75 10.30 13.91
C SER A 120 9.61 10.47 14.92
N SER A 121 8.60 11.26 14.60
CA SER A 121 7.43 11.47 15.45
C SER A 121 6.53 10.24 15.58
N LEU A 122 6.67 9.25 14.70
CA LEU A 122 5.87 8.03 14.68
C LEU A 122 6.65 6.80 15.16
N VAL A 123 7.96 6.93 15.37
CA VAL A 123 8.81 5.85 15.89
C VAL A 123 8.34 5.47 17.29
N GLY A 124 8.10 4.19 17.50
CA GLY A 124 7.61 3.67 18.79
C GLY A 124 6.12 3.82 19.02
N ALA A 125 5.39 4.45 18.10
CA ALA A 125 3.94 4.50 18.18
C ALA A 125 3.35 3.10 18.03
N ARG A 126 2.42 2.75 18.91
CA ARG A 126 1.72 1.47 18.85
C ARG A 126 0.65 1.49 17.78
N ASP A 127 0.44 0.34 17.13
CA ASP A 127 -0.70 0.13 16.27
C ASP A 127 -2.02 0.22 17.03
N LEU A 128 -3.09 0.53 16.31
CA LEU A 128 -4.46 0.59 16.84
C LEU A 128 -4.63 1.56 18.02
N THR A 129 -3.69 2.45 18.21
CA THR A 129 -3.67 3.45 19.29
C THR A 129 -3.77 4.85 18.70
N PRO A 130 -4.59 5.76 19.25
CA PRO A 130 -4.69 7.12 18.77
C PRO A 130 -3.35 7.83 18.68
N LEU A 131 -3.06 8.45 17.55
CA LEU A 131 -1.87 9.22 17.28
C LEU A 131 -2.13 10.71 17.51
N LYS A 132 -1.09 11.44 17.92
CA LYS A 132 -1.16 12.90 18.10
C LYS A 132 -0.91 13.60 16.77
N VAL A 133 -1.81 13.44 15.84
CA VAL A 133 -1.79 14.09 14.52
C VAL A 133 -3.17 14.69 14.23
N LYS A 134 -3.24 15.69 13.35
CA LYS A 134 -4.49 16.32 12.98
C LYS A 134 -5.30 15.47 12.00
N SER A 135 -4.61 14.75 11.11
CA SER A 135 -5.26 13.95 10.06
C SER A 135 -4.30 12.95 9.45
N VAL A 136 -4.83 12.02 8.66
CA VAL A 136 -4.01 11.10 7.84
C VAL A 136 -3.15 11.85 6.81
N ASP A 137 -3.56 13.04 6.38
CA ASP A 137 -2.77 13.87 5.47
C ASP A 137 -1.42 14.24 6.07
N ASP A 138 -1.38 14.56 7.36
CA ASP A 138 -0.13 14.85 8.08
C ASP A 138 0.79 13.63 8.06
N ILE A 139 0.26 12.45 8.26
CA ILE A 139 1.01 11.18 8.22
C ILE A 139 1.60 10.96 6.83
N VAL A 140 0.82 11.11 5.78
CA VAL A 140 1.27 10.99 4.40
C VAL A 140 2.41 11.98 4.12
N GLY A 141 2.25 13.22 4.55
CA GLY A 141 3.28 14.25 4.40
C GLY A 141 4.58 13.90 5.12
N MET A 142 4.51 13.41 6.36
CA MET A 142 5.69 12.99 7.13
C MET A 142 6.41 11.82 6.46
N PHE A 143 5.68 10.81 5.98
CA PHE A 143 6.28 9.67 5.28
C PHE A 143 6.97 10.07 3.98
N LYS A 144 6.34 10.94 3.18
CA LYS A 144 6.93 11.43 1.93
C LYS A 144 8.17 12.27 2.16
N GLN A 145 8.21 13.01 3.24
CA GLN A 145 9.39 13.79 3.64
C GLN A 145 10.56 12.89 3.99
N SER A 146 10.31 11.80 4.71
CA SER A 146 11.33 10.79 5.06
C SER A 146 11.63 9.82 3.91
N ASN A 147 10.71 9.65 2.98
CA ASN A 147 10.80 8.72 1.86
C ASN A 147 10.35 9.41 0.57
N PRO A 148 11.19 10.21 -0.08
CA PRO A 148 10.78 11.00 -1.25
C PRO A 148 10.24 10.17 -2.42
N MET A 149 10.63 8.89 -2.51
CA MET A 149 10.18 7.98 -3.58
C MET A 149 8.92 7.19 -3.21
N ALA A 150 8.39 7.37 -2.00
CA ALA A 150 7.18 6.67 -1.58
C ALA A 150 5.94 7.15 -2.34
N VAL A 151 5.04 6.21 -2.59
CA VAL A 151 3.72 6.50 -3.15
C VAL A 151 2.67 6.41 -2.05
N SER A 152 1.55 7.06 -2.24
CA SER A 152 0.44 6.99 -1.30
C SER A 152 -0.89 6.81 -2.03
N ASN A 153 -1.81 6.13 -1.37
CA ASN A 153 -3.19 6.00 -1.80
C ASN A 153 -4.11 6.31 -0.63
N MET A 154 -5.26 6.88 -0.95
CA MET A 154 -6.25 7.25 0.06
C MET A 154 -7.64 6.83 -0.40
N VAL A 155 -8.41 6.27 0.50
CA VAL A 155 -9.82 5.96 0.31
C VAL A 155 -10.64 6.88 1.21
N ASP A 156 -11.53 7.65 0.60
CA ASP A 156 -12.50 8.50 1.30
C ASP A 156 -13.80 7.73 1.49
N ILE A 157 -14.22 7.59 2.74
CA ILE A 157 -15.38 6.80 3.12
C ILE A 157 -16.45 7.74 3.67
N THR A 158 -17.66 7.61 3.18
CA THR A 158 -18.83 8.27 3.75
C THR A 158 -19.66 7.26 4.51
N VAL A 159 -19.89 7.52 5.77
CA VAL A 159 -20.74 6.68 6.63
C VAL A 159 -22.07 7.40 6.86
N THR A 160 -23.16 6.75 6.47
CA THR A 160 -24.52 7.26 6.66
C THR A 160 -25.19 6.56 7.85
N PRO A 161 -26.20 7.19 8.45
CA PRO A 161 -26.97 6.59 9.54
C PRO A 161 -27.61 5.26 9.20
#